data_3a46c6810a0d09e99a5cda796ce79335
#
_entry.id   3a46c6810a0d09e99a5cda796ce79335
#
_cell.length_a   1.000
_cell.length_b   1.000
_cell.length_c   1.000
_cell.angle_alpha   90.00
_cell.angle_beta   90.00
_cell.angle_gamma   90.00
#
_symmetry.space_group_name_H-M   'P 1'
#
loop_
_entity.id
_entity.type
_entity.pdbx_description
1 polymer ?
#
loop_
_entity_poly.entity_id
_entity_poly.type
_entity_poly.pdbx_seq_one_letter_code
_entity_poly.pdbx_strand_id
1 'polypeptide(L)'
;MQLEIYSLMAMKDQISVSLEAICDSYSSLLWDIEFYQCGCFEVYIAASPQNVSIFQRGRIVARSDDAQHFGIIESLQLETDAEKGDYLTVTGRFLASLLERRIIYPTITANGSYEDIVRKVLSRNVISAGIRNLPGFSMGTV
;
A
#
# COMPACT_ATOMS: atom_id res chain seq x y z
N MET A 1 -4.10 19.45 1.12
CA MET A 1 -3.56 18.07 1.08
C MET A 1 -4.57 17.22 0.33
N GLN A 2 -4.15 16.52 -0.71
CA GLN A 2 -5.00 15.70 -1.56
C GLN A 2 -4.57 14.24 -1.45
N LEU A 3 -5.52 13.34 -1.62
CA LEU A 3 -5.27 11.91 -1.77
C LEU A 3 -5.35 11.56 -3.25
N GLU A 4 -4.35 10.88 -3.73
CA GLU A 4 -4.27 10.34 -5.08
C GLU A 4 -4.54 8.82 -5.01
N ILE A 5 -5.51 8.36 -5.78
CA ILE A 5 -5.92 6.97 -5.78
C ILE A 5 -5.50 6.34 -7.10
N TYR A 6 -4.74 5.24 -7.01
CA TYR A 6 -4.20 4.54 -8.17
C TYR A 6 -4.72 3.11 -8.24
N SER A 7 -4.96 2.62 -9.45
CA SER A 7 -5.14 1.20 -9.71
C SER A 7 -3.82 0.54 -10.09
N LEU A 8 -3.68 -0.71 -9.70
CA LEU A 8 -2.58 -1.57 -10.09
C LEU A 8 -3.09 -2.64 -11.05
N MET A 9 -2.52 -2.70 -12.23
CA MET A 9 -2.73 -3.80 -13.18
C MET A 9 -1.46 -4.63 -13.27
N ALA A 10 -1.52 -5.87 -12.80
CA ALA A 10 -0.43 -6.82 -12.95
C ALA A 10 -0.53 -7.50 -14.33
N MET A 11 0.42 -7.22 -15.21
CA MET A 11 0.70 -8.01 -16.41
C MET A 11 1.87 -8.93 -16.11
N LYS A 12 1.98 -10.06 -16.86
CA LYS A 12 2.92 -11.18 -16.57
C LYS A 12 4.28 -10.81 -15.94
N ASP A 13 4.87 -9.68 -16.29
CA ASP A 13 6.18 -9.24 -15.80
C ASP A 13 6.26 -7.73 -15.48
N GLN A 14 5.14 -7.02 -15.57
CA GLN A 14 5.09 -5.58 -15.36
C GLN A 14 3.88 -5.20 -14.50
N ILE A 15 4.05 -4.20 -13.65
CA ILE A 15 2.94 -3.52 -12.97
C ILE A 15 2.71 -2.20 -13.68
N SER A 16 1.50 -2.01 -14.15
CA SER A 16 1.01 -0.72 -14.64
C SER A 16 0.27 -0.02 -13.51
N VAL A 17 0.61 1.24 -13.29
CA VAL A 17 -0.02 2.10 -12.27
C VAL A 17 -0.79 3.18 -13.02
N SER A 18 -2.07 3.32 -12.76
CA SER A 18 -2.94 4.33 -13.35
C SER A 18 -3.57 5.20 -12.27
N LEU A 19 -3.49 6.51 -12.41
CA LEU A 19 -4.23 7.43 -11.54
C LEU A 19 -5.72 7.35 -11.89
N GLU A 20 -6.53 6.97 -10.91
CA GLU A 20 -7.98 6.83 -11.05
C GLU A 20 -8.73 8.07 -10.59
N ALA A 21 -8.24 8.69 -9.50
CA ALA A 21 -8.90 9.86 -8.92
C ALA A 21 -7.97 10.65 -8.02
N ILE A 22 -8.34 11.92 -7.84
CA ILE A 22 -7.80 12.80 -6.79
C ILE A 22 -8.96 13.13 -5.86
N CYS A 23 -8.76 12.97 -4.55
CA CYS A 23 -9.76 13.21 -3.53
C CYS A 23 -9.23 14.22 -2.50
N ASP A 24 -10.01 15.26 -2.24
CA ASP A 24 -9.73 16.30 -1.23
C ASP A 24 -10.89 16.52 -0.26
N SER A 25 -11.99 15.82 -0.45
CA SER A 25 -13.26 15.99 0.27
C SER A 25 -13.49 14.96 1.39
N TYR A 26 -12.42 14.45 2.00
CA TYR A 26 -12.51 13.55 3.16
C TYR A 26 -12.74 14.35 4.44
N SER A 27 -13.46 13.74 5.40
CA SER A 27 -13.77 14.34 6.71
C SER A 27 -12.59 14.20 7.68
N SER A 28 -11.87 13.08 7.64
CA SER A 28 -10.64 12.88 8.41
C SER A 28 -9.68 11.94 7.71
N LEU A 29 -8.40 12.12 8.01
CA LEU A 29 -7.31 11.28 7.54
C LEU A 29 -6.37 11.00 8.71
N LEU A 30 -6.21 9.73 9.05
CA LEU A 30 -5.11 9.22 9.84
C LEU A 30 -4.04 8.70 8.89
N TRP A 31 -2.79 9.13 9.07
CA TRP A 31 -1.64 8.70 8.29
C TRP A 31 -0.50 8.45 9.25
N ASP A 32 -0.43 7.19 9.73
CA ASP A 32 0.45 6.80 10.83
C ASP A 32 1.72 6.14 10.29
N ILE A 33 2.83 6.85 10.42
CA ILE A 33 4.16 6.41 9.97
C ILE A 33 4.90 5.87 11.17
N GLU A 34 5.23 4.58 11.14
CA GLU A 34 5.95 3.91 12.20
C GLU A 34 7.37 3.53 11.76
N PHE A 35 8.33 3.62 12.69
CA PHE A 35 9.73 3.29 12.41
C PHE A 35 9.99 1.78 12.37
N TYR A 36 9.34 1.02 13.26
CA TYR A 36 9.57 -0.43 13.38
C TYR A 36 8.50 -1.30 12.73
N GLN A 37 7.42 -0.71 12.26
CA GLN A 37 6.29 -1.39 11.65
C GLN A 37 5.95 -0.74 10.32
N CYS A 38 5.08 -1.39 9.55
CA CYS A 38 4.74 -0.86 8.23
C CYS A 38 3.80 0.34 8.25
N GLY A 39 3.36 0.82 9.39
CA GLY A 39 2.41 1.92 9.50
C GLY A 39 1.08 1.67 8.78
N CYS A 40 0.11 2.56 8.98
CA CYS A 40 -1.23 2.41 8.42
C CYS A 40 -1.87 3.76 8.07
N PHE A 41 -3.01 3.69 7.39
CA PHE A 41 -3.83 4.86 7.14
C PHE A 41 -5.30 4.54 7.34
N GLU A 42 -6.07 5.58 7.67
CA GLU A 42 -7.52 5.55 7.72
C GLU A 42 -8.08 6.83 7.09
N VAL A 43 -9.02 6.67 6.16
CA VAL A 43 -9.76 7.77 5.53
C VAL A 43 -11.21 7.65 5.93
N TYR A 44 -11.78 8.70 6.48
CA TYR A 44 -13.19 8.80 6.78
C TYR A 44 -13.84 9.80 5.81
N ILE A 45 -14.78 9.34 4.99
CA ILE A 45 -15.36 10.12 3.90
C ILE A 45 -16.85 9.80 3.72
N ALA A 46 -17.63 10.76 3.21
CA ALA A 46 -19.03 10.51 2.87
C ALA A 46 -19.16 9.39 1.84
N ALA A 47 -20.10 8.46 2.08
CA ALA A 47 -20.32 7.30 1.22
C ALA A 47 -21.17 7.65 -0.01
N SER A 48 -20.66 8.58 -0.83
CA SER A 48 -21.28 8.83 -2.13
C SER A 48 -21.00 7.68 -3.11
N PRO A 49 -21.87 7.43 -4.11
CA PRO A 49 -21.59 6.43 -5.15
C PRO A 49 -20.23 6.61 -5.81
N GLN A 50 -19.81 7.86 -6.00
CA GLN A 50 -18.50 8.19 -6.55
C GLN A 50 -17.36 7.73 -5.62
N ASN A 51 -17.43 8.08 -4.33
CA ASN A 51 -16.40 7.70 -3.36
C ASN A 51 -16.31 6.18 -3.21
N VAL A 52 -17.43 5.49 -3.14
CA VAL A 52 -17.46 4.02 -3.10
C VAL A 52 -16.84 3.40 -4.36
N SER A 53 -17.00 4.02 -5.52
CA SER A 53 -16.36 3.55 -6.77
C SER A 53 -14.87 3.82 -6.84
N ILE A 54 -14.39 4.90 -6.20
CA ILE A 54 -12.99 5.31 -6.19
C ILE A 54 -12.21 4.47 -5.18
N PHE A 55 -12.71 4.33 -3.97
CA PHE A 55 -12.05 3.57 -2.92
C PHE A 55 -12.41 2.08 -3.03
N GLN A 56 -11.52 1.29 -3.62
CA GLN A 56 -11.69 -0.15 -3.79
C GLN A 56 -10.50 -0.90 -3.21
N ARG A 57 -10.74 -2.11 -2.70
CA ARG A 57 -9.69 -2.98 -2.20
C ARG A 57 -8.59 -3.22 -3.23
N GLY A 58 -7.34 -3.16 -2.79
CA GLY A 58 -6.18 -3.36 -3.65
C GLY A 58 -5.74 -2.12 -4.41
N ARG A 59 -6.49 -1.03 -4.39
CA ARG A 59 -6.02 0.27 -4.91
C ARG A 59 -5.00 0.88 -3.96
N ILE A 60 -4.15 1.72 -4.53
CA ILE A 60 -3.11 2.43 -3.80
C ILE A 60 -3.60 3.84 -3.49
N VAL A 61 -3.33 4.28 -2.28
CA VAL A 61 -3.55 5.65 -1.83
C VAL A 61 -2.21 6.32 -1.58
N ALA A 62 -2.03 7.50 -2.14
CA ALA A 62 -0.89 8.36 -1.91
C ALA A 62 -1.34 9.72 -1.40
N ARG A 63 -0.49 10.41 -0.67
CA ARG A 63 -0.69 11.80 -0.29
C ARG A 63 0.13 12.71 -1.20
N SER A 64 -0.44 13.81 -1.64
CA SER A 64 0.25 14.77 -2.52
C SER A 64 1.49 15.42 -1.88
N ASP A 65 1.58 15.42 -0.56
CA ASP A 65 2.69 15.98 0.24
C ASP A 65 3.64 14.92 0.82
N ASP A 66 3.42 13.64 0.50
CA ASP A 66 4.27 12.52 0.95
C ASP A 66 4.62 11.60 -0.24
N ALA A 67 5.81 11.78 -0.78
CA ALA A 67 6.29 11.00 -1.91
C ALA A 67 6.91 9.64 -1.52
N GLN A 68 6.95 9.30 -0.25
CA GLN A 68 7.64 8.10 0.24
C GLN A 68 6.69 6.99 0.68
N HIS A 69 5.50 7.36 1.18
CA HIS A 69 4.58 6.39 1.73
C HIS A 69 3.35 6.24 0.84
N PHE A 70 3.12 5.02 0.42
CA PHE A 70 1.96 4.62 -0.39
C PHE A 70 1.20 3.54 0.37
N GLY A 71 -0.09 3.75 0.57
CA GLY A 71 -0.97 2.81 1.26
C GLY A 71 -1.70 1.88 0.29
N ILE A 72 -1.91 0.62 0.66
CA ILE A 72 -2.80 -0.30 -0.05
C ILE A 72 -4.12 -0.41 0.70
N ILE A 73 -5.24 -0.22 0.00
CA ILE A 73 -6.57 -0.36 0.60
C ILE A 73 -6.85 -1.82 0.91
N GLU A 74 -7.02 -2.14 2.19
CA GLU A 74 -7.26 -3.51 2.65
C GLU A 74 -8.70 -3.73 3.11
N SER A 75 -9.34 -2.70 3.69
CA SER A 75 -10.70 -2.79 4.20
C SER A 75 -11.52 -1.56 3.88
N LEU A 76 -12.82 -1.80 3.68
CA LEU A 76 -13.84 -0.79 3.48
C LEU A 76 -14.98 -1.11 4.42
N GLN A 77 -15.40 -0.14 5.23
CA GLN A 77 -16.52 -0.25 6.13
C GLN A 77 -17.53 0.86 5.83
N LEU A 78 -18.74 0.46 5.50
CA LEU A 78 -19.84 1.38 5.28
C LEU A 78 -20.66 1.48 6.57
N GLU A 79 -20.86 2.69 7.04
CA GLU A 79 -21.65 2.99 8.24
C GLU A 79 -22.78 3.96 7.87
N THR A 80 -23.97 3.69 8.40
CA THR A 80 -25.13 4.56 8.26
C THR A 80 -25.42 5.20 9.60
N ASP A 81 -25.35 6.51 9.67
CA ASP A 81 -25.75 7.31 10.83
C ASP A 81 -27.00 8.09 10.51
N ALA A 82 -28.00 8.03 11.38
CA ALA A 82 -29.30 8.69 11.20
C ALA A 82 -29.20 10.23 11.15
N GLU A 83 -28.17 10.81 11.77
CA GLU A 83 -27.97 12.26 11.83
C GLU A 83 -26.92 12.76 10.82
N LYS A 84 -25.89 11.95 10.54
CA LYS A 84 -24.75 12.34 9.72
C LYS A 84 -24.78 11.76 8.29
N GLY A 85 -25.70 10.81 8.03
CA GLY A 85 -25.78 10.11 6.75
C GLY A 85 -24.83 8.93 6.63
N ASP A 86 -24.58 8.49 5.41
CA ASP A 86 -23.75 7.32 5.12
C ASP A 86 -22.27 7.73 5.02
N TYR A 87 -21.42 7.01 5.72
CA TYR A 87 -19.98 7.21 5.71
C TYR A 87 -19.23 5.94 5.34
N LEU A 88 -18.11 6.15 4.68
CA LEU A 88 -17.15 5.12 4.30
C LEU A 88 -15.86 5.31 5.09
N THR A 89 -15.47 4.29 5.85
CA THR A 89 -14.16 4.19 6.47
C THR A 89 -13.29 3.29 5.60
N VAL A 90 -12.20 3.85 5.09
CA VAL A 90 -11.23 3.16 4.23
C VAL A 90 -9.96 2.98 5.01
N THR A 91 -9.53 1.75 5.22
CA THR A 91 -8.32 1.45 5.97
C THR A 91 -7.35 0.59 5.18
N GLY A 92 -6.08 0.73 5.52
CA GLY A 92 -5.03 -0.08 4.93
C GLY A 92 -3.67 0.19 5.56
N ARG A 93 -2.68 -0.56 5.10
CA ARG A 93 -1.30 -0.43 5.54
C ARG A 93 -0.43 0.09 4.40
N PHE A 94 0.74 0.62 4.72
CA PHE A 94 1.68 1.03 3.68
C PHE A 94 2.24 -0.18 2.91
N LEU A 95 2.75 0.06 1.71
CA LEU A 95 3.23 -0.98 0.78
C LEU A 95 4.32 -1.87 1.38
N ALA A 96 5.06 -1.40 2.39
CA ALA A 96 6.00 -2.22 3.16
C ALA A 96 5.34 -3.48 3.74
N SER A 97 4.02 -3.46 4.02
CA SER A 97 3.25 -4.62 4.49
C SER A 97 3.27 -5.79 3.51
N LEU A 98 3.55 -5.56 2.24
CA LEU A 98 3.69 -6.63 1.26
C LEU A 98 4.88 -7.55 1.58
N LEU A 99 5.91 -7.04 2.25
CA LEU A 99 7.05 -7.81 2.69
C LEU A 99 6.70 -8.74 3.87
N GLU A 100 5.76 -8.34 4.74
CA GLU A 100 5.27 -9.16 5.83
C GLU A 100 4.54 -10.43 5.37
N ARG A 101 4.04 -10.42 4.13
CA ARG A 101 3.41 -11.57 3.50
C ARG A 101 4.41 -12.58 2.95
N ARG A 102 5.71 -12.37 3.15
CA ARG A 102 6.79 -13.22 2.65
C ARG A 102 7.50 -13.90 3.81
N ILE A 103 7.82 -15.17 3.61
CA ILE A 103 8.67 -15.94 4.50
C ILE A 103 10.03 -16.16 3.85
N ILE A 104 11.08 -16.18 4.65
CA ILE A 104 12.42 -16.52 4.19
C ILE A 104 12.51 -18.03 4.01
N TYR A 105 12.60 -18.48 2.75
CA TYR A 105 12.72 -19.88 2.41
C TYR A 105 13.51 -20.07 1.09
N PRO A 106 14.44 -21.01 1.02
CA PRO A 106 15.04 -21.78 2.13
C PRO A 106 15.88 -20.91 3.07
N THR A 107 16.41 -21.52 4.12
CA THR A 107 17.36 -20.84 5.04
C THR A 107 18.49 -20.17 4.26
N ILE A 108 18.78 -18.93 4.58
CA ILE A 108 19.83 -18.14 3.95
C ILE A 108 20.95 -17.90 4.94
N THR A 109 22.15 -18.34 4.58
CA THR A 109 23.38 -17.92 5.28
C THR A 109 23.88 -16.64 4.62
N ALA A 110 24.02 -15.57 5.39
CA ALA A 110 24.52 -14.29 4.93
C ALA A 110 25.56 -13.75 5.89
N ASN A 111 26.65 -13.22 5.35
CA ASN A 111 27.70 -12.53 6.05
C ASN A 111 27.96 -11.20 5.33
N GLY A 112 28.37 -10.17 6.05
CA GLY A 112 28.63 -8.85 5.50
C GLY A 112 27.95 -7.75 6.31
N SER A 113 27.78 -6.58 5.70
CA SER A 113 27.06 -5.47 6.28
C SER A 113 25.55 -5.80 6.43
N TYR A 114 24.84 -5.06 7.26
CA TYR A 114 23.38 -5.20 7.36
C TYR A 114 22.69 -5.01 6.01
N GLU A 115 23.19 -4.08 5.20
CA GLU A 115 22.68 -3.84 3.86
C GLU A 115 22.86 -5.06 2.96
N ASP A 116 24.04 -5.68 2.93
CA ASP A 116 24.31 -6.89 2.14
C ASP A 116 23.39 -8.03 2.52
N ILE A 117 23.14 -8.19 3.83
CA ILE A 117 22.23 -9.22 4.34
C ILE A 117 20.80 -8.96 3.85
N VAL A 118 20.30 -7.72 4.00
CA VAL A 118 18.94 -7.34 3.56
C VAL A 118 18.81 -7.52 2.04
N ARG A 119 19.77 -7.03 1.26
CA ARG A 119 19.78 -7.19 -0.20
C ARG A 119 19.75 -8.66 -0.63
N LYS A 120 20.50 -9.50 0.04
CA LYS A 120 20.54 -10.95 -0.24
C LYS A 120 19.19 -11.61 0.07
N VAL A 121 18.56 -11.26 1.20
CA VAL A 121 17.26 -11.78 1.60
C VAL A 121 16.18 -11.34 0.60
N LEU A 122 16.12 -10.07 0.27
CA LEU A 122 15.13 -9.52 -0.68
C LEU A 122 15.33 -10.09 -2.08
N SER A 123 16.58 -10.17 -2.56
CA SER A 123 16.87 -10.77 -3.86
C SER A 123 16.31 -12.19 -3.97
N ARG A 124 16.56 -13.04 -2.98
CA ARG A 124 16.17 -14.45 -3.02
C ARG A 124 14.69 -14.73 -2.75
N ASN A 125 14.01 -13.88 -1.97
CA ASN A 125 12.64 -14.14 -1.53
C ASN A 125 11.59 -13.24 -2.14
N VAL A 126 11.99 -12.15 -2.79
CA VAL A 126 11.08 -11.13 -3.34
C VAL A 126 11.34 -10.89 -4.82
N ILE A 127 12.60 -10.66 -5.21
CA ILE A 127 12.95 -10.22 -6.57
C ILE A 127 13.22 -11.39 -7.51
N SER A 128 14.02 -12.38 -7.08
CA SER A 128 14.43 -13.52 -7.87
C SER A 128 13.93 -14.83 -7.26
N ALA A 129 12.70 -14.84 -6.81
CA ALA A 129 12.10 -15.96 -6.08
C ALA A 129 11.26 -16.89 -6.99
N GLY A 130 11.35 -16.78 -8.31
CA GLY A 130 10.57 -17.57 -9.25
C GLY A 130 9.08 -17.24 -9.15
N ILE A 131 8.24 -18.24 -8.91
CA ILE A 131 6.79 -18.06 -8.75
C ILE A 131 6.39 -17.17 -7.55
N ARG A 132 7.32 -16.90 -6.64
CA ARG A 132 7.11 -16.04 -5.47
C ARG A 132 7.59 -14.61 -5.70
N ASN A 133 8.05 -14.25 -6.88
CA ASN A 133 8.45 -12.89 -7.19
C ASN A 133 7.32 -11.90 -6.87
N LEU A 134 7.70 -10.74 -6.38
CA LEU A 134 6.81 -9.58 -6.28
C LEU A 134 7.10 -8.69 -7.49
N PRO A 135 6.24 -8.69 -8.51
CA PRO A 135 6.45 -7.88 -9.71
C PRO A 135 6.59 -6.40 -9.36
N GLY A 136 7.44 -5.67 -10.06
CA GLY A 136 7.65 -4.25 -9.85
C GLY A 136 8.49 -3.87 -8.63
N PHE A 137 8.90 -4.85 -7.81
CA PHE A 137 9.80 -4.59 -6.68
C PHE A 137 11.26 -4.57 -7.14
N SER A 138 11.96 -3.51 -6.85
CA SER A 138 13.39 -3.35 -7.14
C SER A 138 14.12 -2.74 -5.96
N MET A 139 15.41 -3.00 -5.85
CA MET A 139 16.27 -2.36 -4.86
C MET A 139 16.97 -1.17 -5.51
N GLY A 140 16.85 0.01 -4.89
CA GLY A 140 17.63 1.17 -5.28
C GLY A 140 19.14 0.95 -5.12
N THR A 141 19.93 1.72 -5.85
CA THR A 141 21.37 1.89 -5.59
C THR A 141 21.56 2.88 -4.45
N VAL A 142 22.42 2.56 -3.52
CA VAL A 142 22.89 3.48 -2.46
C VAL A 142 24.06 4.28 -2.98
#